data_64d1ed50e26f02431c9832510db287e4
#
_entry.id   64d1ed50e26f02431c9832510db287e4
#
_cell.length_a   1.000
_cell.length_b   1.000
_cell.length_c   1.000
_cell.angle_alpha   90.00
_cell.angle_beta   90.00
_cell.angle_gamma   90.00
#
_symmetry.space_group_name_H-M   'P 1'
#
loop_
_entity.id
_entity.type
_entity.pdbx_description
1 polymer ?
#
loop_
_entity_poly.entity_id
_entity_poly.type
_entity_poly.pdbx_seq_one_letter_code
_entity_poly.pdbx_strand_id
1 'polypeptide(L)'
;MSASFAVVGSGPSGMYAADALLKEVPGCRVDVFDRLPTPFGLIRFGVAPDHFKTKNTSRQFARTFELDEVRYLGNVDIGRDLSILELQDNYDAVVLATGSYNDRRLGIPGEDLPGVYGACAFVGWYNGHPDYRDLNPLLNGGGVAVIGIGNVALDICRVLAKTRGEMQGSDIAAYALDAIQAAALEALHMFGRRGPVEAGFTPKELGELREFERCAVIVDGGQLPDSVEGDFEGRVKGIKEKNLTLLRELAAQDKPDMPVKMHMGFYAAPVEILGASQVEALRLERTQVVDGRAQGTGEFFDVPCAAVVTAIGYLALPPDGVPMDGTIVANDAGHVSGNLYVVGWSKRGPSGTIPTNGPESRDVVELLVKNLDTGKPGGDAIDALLGERGARVVDYEGYKTISAAEIARAPDGHPQEKFTRIEEMLALLDGGAK
;
A
#
# COMPACT_ATOMS: atom_id res chain seq x y z
N MET A 1 8.09 -13.92 -35.38
CA MET A 1 7.06 -13.20 -34.61
C MET A 1 7.80 -12.29 -33.61
N SER A 2 7.26 -11.12 -33.28
CA SER A 2 7.84 -10.30 -32.21
C SER A 2 7.63 -10.99 -30.86
N ALA A 3 8.56 -10.83 -29.95
CA ALA A 3 8.40 -11.37 -28.60
C ALA A 3 7.19 -10.78 -27.90
N SER A 4 6.49 -11.60 -27.10
CA SER A 4 5.27 -11.21 -26.40
C SER A 4 5.39 -11.49 -24.89
N PHE A 5 5.03 -10.53 -24.07
CA PHE A 5 5.17 -10.57 -22.63
C PHE A 5 3.86 -10.27 -21.90
N ALA A 6 3.62 -11.00 -20.82
CA ALA A 6 2.54 -10.68 -19.86
C ALA A 6 3.14 -10.06 -18.59
N VAL A 7 2.60 -8.93 -18.16
CA VAL A 7 2.90 -8.31 -16.86
C VAL A 7 1.62 -8.35 -16.02
N VAL A 8 1.64 -9.06 -14.90
CA VAL A 8 0.48 -9.22 -14.01
C VAL A 8 0.60 -8.25 -12.85
N GLY A 9 -0.17 -7.17 -12.91
CA GLY A 9 -0.19 -6.05 -12.00
C GLY A 9 0.35 -4.77 -12.63
N SER A 10 -0.49 -3.73 -12.68
CA SER A 10 -0.19 -2.41 -13.24
C SER A 10 0.37 -1.41 -12.22
N GLY A 11 0.79 -1.89 -11.06
CA GLY A 11 1.48 -1.08 -10.05
C GLY A 11 2.90 -0.67 -10.49
N PRO A 12 3.64 0.09 -9.65
CA PRO A 12 4.96 0.60 -10.01
C PRO A 12 5.93 -0.45 -10.56
N SER A 13 5.97 -1.63 -9.92
CA SER A 13 6.89 -2.70 -10.31
C SER A 13 6.59 -3.24 -11.71
N GLY A 14 5.29 -3.43 -12.02
CA GLY A 14 4.84 -3.89 -13.32
C GLY A 14 5.13 -2.87 -14.41
N MET A 15 4.88 -1.59 -14.14
CA MET A 15 5.16 -0.53 -15.12
C MET A 15 6.65 -0.36 -15.39
N TYR A 16 7.51 -0.45 -14.35
CA TYR A 16 8.96 -0.45 -14.57
C TYR A 16 9.45 -1.71 -15.30
N ALA A 17 8.79 -2.86 -15.10
CA ALA A 17 9.11 -4.06 -15.87
C ALA A 17 8.70 -3.92 -17.35
N ALA A 18 7.52 -3.37 -17.63
CA ALA A 18 7.08 -3.07 -18.98
C ALA A 18 8.04 -2.10 -19.70
N ASP A 19 8.41 -1.00 -19.05
CA ASP A 19 9.40 -0.04 -19.59
C ASP A 19 10.76 -0.72 -19.88
N ALA A 20 11.19 -1.62 -19.00
CA ALA A 20 12.46 -2.35 -19.18
C ALA A 20 12.36 -3.35 -20.35
N LEU A 21 11.26 -4.09 -20.48
CA LEU A 21 11.03 -5.03 -21.58
C LEU A 21 11.04 -4.32 -22.94
N LEU A 22 10.34 -3.19 -23.07
CA LEU A 22 10.33 -2.38 -24.30
C LEU A 22 11.72 -1.91 -24.69
N LYS A 23 12.55 -1.60 -23.70
CA LYS A 23 13.94 -1.12 -23.93
C LYS A 23 14.89 -2.25 -24.30
N GLU A 24 14.82 -3.37 -23.58
CA GLU A 24 15.76 -4.49 -23.76
C GLU A 24 15.39 -5.41 -24.95
N VAL A 25 14.11 -5.42 -25.37
CA VAL A 25 13.60 -6.21 -26.48
C VAL A 25 12.80 -5.32 -27.45
N PRO A 26 13.46 -4.49 -28.26
CA PRO A 26 12.79 -3.58 -29.18
C PRO A 26 11.82 -4.28 -30.13
N GLY A 27 10.61 -3.75 -30.26
CA GLY A 27 9.53 -4.31 -31.08
C GLY A 27 8.77 -5.46 -30.44
N CYS A 28 9.01 -5.76 -29.15
CA CYS A 28 8.18 -6.67 -28.40
C CYS A 28 6.77 -6.11 -28.17
N ARG A 29 5.86 -6.99 -27.73
CA ARG A 29 4.53 -6.61 -27.26
C ARG A 29 4.41 -6.94 -25.79
N VAL A 30 3.77 -6.02 -25.03
CA VAL A 30 3.58 -6.17 -23.58
C VAL A 30 2.10 -5.99 -23.24
N ASP A 31 1.51 -7.02 -22.68
CA ASP A 31 0.16 -6.99 -22.13
C ASP A 31 0.22 -6.85 -20.62
N VAL A 32 -0.37 -5.77 -20.09
CA VAL A 32 -0.39 -5.47 -18.66
C VAL A 32 -1.77 -5.76 -18.10
N PHE A 33 -1.87 -6.78 -17.26
CA PHE A 33 -3.11 -7.21 -16.62
C PHE A 33 -3.29 -6.55 -15.27
N ASP A 34 -4.51 -6.15 -14.96
CA ASP A 34 -4.90 -5.74 -13.61
C ASP A 34 -6.31 -6.24 -13.29
N ARG A 35 -6.51 -6.72 -12.05
CA ARG A 35 -7.82 -7.19 -11.60
C ARG A 35 -8.84 -6.05 -11.42
N LEU A 36 -8.37 -4.81 -11.30
CA LEU A 36 -9.22 -3.64 -11.23
C LEU A 36 -9.37 -2.99 -12.62
N PRO A 37 -10.50 -2.33 -12.90
CA PRO A 37 -10.67 -1.54 -14.12
C PRO A 37 -9.69 -0.37 -14.25
N THR A 38 -9.02 0.01 -13.16
CA THR A 38 -8.14 1.18 -13.08
C THR A 38 -6.72 0.77 -12.72
N PRO A 39 -5.69 1.27 -13.44
CA PRO A 39 -4.28 0.93 -13.24
C PRO A 39 -3.65 1.66 -12.05
N PHE A 40 -2.34 1.42 -11.89
CA PHE A 40 -1.38 2.07 -10.99
C PHE A 40 -1.37 1.54 -9.54
N GLY A 41 -2.16 0.53 -9.20
CA GLY A 41 -2.08 -0.20 -7.94
C GLY A 41 -2.01 0.72 -6.71
N LEU A 42 -0.97 0.54 -5.87
CA LEU A 42 -0.83 1.32 -4.64
C LEU A 42 -0.52 2.81 -4.84
N ILE A 43 -0.10 3.27 -6.02
CA ILE A 43 -0.03 4.72 -6.28
C ILE A 43 -1.43 5.33 -6.17
N ARG A 44 -2.43 4.62 -6.70
CA ARG A 44 -3.82 5.06 -6.67
C ARG A 44 -4.47 4.81 -5.30
N PHE A 45 -4.26 3.62 -4.71
CA PHE A 45 -5.04 3.14 -3.56
C PHE A 45 -4.25 2.95 -2.26
N GLY A 46 -2.93 3.14 -2.26
CA GLY A 46 -2.07 2.91 -1.08
C GLY A 46 -1.29 4.15 -0.62
N VAL A 47 -0.89 5.02 -1.54
CA VAL A 47 -0.28 6.30 -1.19
C VAL A 47 -1.32 7.18 -0.52
N ALA A 48 -0.94 7.86 0.58
CA ALA A 48 -1.84 8.74 1.32
C ALA A 48 -2.52 9.75 0.38
N PRO A 49 -3.82 10.03 0.57
CA PRO A 49 -4.62 10.80 -0.39
C PRO A 49 -4.14 12.25 -0.56
N ASP A 50 -3.46 12.81 0.42
CA ASP A 50 -2.88 14.15 0.41
C ASP A 50 -1.41 14.18 -0.09
N HIS A 51 -0.79 13.04 -0.37
CA HIS A 51 0.54 12.95 -0.99
C HIS A 51 0.48 13.05 -2.52
N PHE A 52 -0.15 14.12 -3.01
CA PHE A 52 -0.41 14.34 -4.43
C PHE A 52 0.84 14.28 -5.31
N LYS A 53 1.98 14.81 -4.84
CA LYS A 53 3.26 14.76 -5.59
C LYS A 53 3.72 13.32 -5.84
N THR A 54 3.53 12.44 -4.87
CA THR A 54 3.85 11.01 -4.99
C THR A 54 2.88 10.31 -5.93
N LYS A 55 1.58 10.62 -5.83
CA LYS A 55 0.55 10.09 -6.75
C LYS A 55 0.75 10.53 -8.20
N ASN A 56 1.32 11.70 -8.45
CA ASN A 56 1.66 12.17 -9.80
C ASN A 56 2.71 11.32 -10.53
N THR A 57 3.40 10.39 -9.85
CA THR A 57 4.27 9.41 -10.50
C THR A 57 3.48 8.54 -11.49
N SER A 58 2.18 8.36 -11.32
CA SER A 58 1.29 7.69 -12.28
C SER A 58 1.34 8.29 -13.68
N ARG A 59 1.62 9.61 -13.80
CA ARG A 59 1.75 10.30 -15.11
C ARG A 59 2.94 9.78 -15.93
N GLN A 60 4.00 9.31 -15.27
CA GLN A 60 5.12 8.68 -15.98
C GLN A 60 4.65 7.37 -16.62
N PHE A 61 3.96 6.54 -15.85
CA PHE A 61 3.47 5.23 -16.30
C PHE A 61 2.32 5.34 -17.30
N ALA A 62 1.53 6.40 -17.20
CA ALA A 62 0.50 6.70 -18.21
C ALA A 62 1.07 6.78 -19.63
N ARG A 63 2.29 7.30 -19.80
CA ARG A 63 2.96 7.41 -21.10
C ARG A 63 3.32 6.03 -21.68
N THR A 64 3.61 5.05 -20.85
CA THR A 64 3.90 3.68 -21.27
C THR A 64 2.65 3.03 -21.89
N PHE A 65 1.46 3.31 -21.35
CA PHE A 65 0.20 2.84 -21.90
C PHE A 65 -0.24 3.55 -23.20
N GLU A 66 0.39 4.66 -23.57
CA GLU A 66 0.13 5.34 -24.85
C GLU A 66 0.97 4.79 -26.02
N LEU A 67 1.85 3.79 -25.75
CA LEU A 67 2.66 3.15 -26.77
C LEU A 67 1.87 2.03 -27.45
N ASP A 68 1.96 1.91 -28.76
CA ASP A 68 1.26 0.89 -29.57
C ASP A 68 1.69 -0.55 -29.19
N GLU A 69 2.85 -0.71 -28.59
CA GLU A 69 3.41 -1.98 -28.15
C GLU A 69 2.83 -2.45 -26.80
N VAL A 70 2.12 -1.59 -26.07
CA VAL A 70 1.61 -1.88 -24.72
C VAL A 70 0.10 -1.88 -24.71
N ARG A 71 -0.49 -2.98 -24.21
CA ARG A 71 -1.93 -3.05 -23.96
C ARG A 71 -2.21 -3.10 -22.47
N TYR A 72 -3.23 -2.40 -22.03
CA TYR A 72 -3.80 -2.52 -20.71
C TYR A 72 -5.03 -3.43 -20.76
N LEU A 73 -5.05 -4.46 -19.93
CA LEU A 73 -6.17 -5.38 -19.75
C LEU A 73 -6.65 -5.31 -18.31
N GLY A 74 -7.40 -4.28 -18.00
CA GLY A 74 -8.02 -4.07 -16.68
C GLY A 74 -9.29 -4.90 -16.53
N ASN A 75 -9.70 -5.08 -15.26
CA ASN A 75 -10.79 -5.95 -14.85
C ASN A 75 -10.59 -7.43 -15.23
N VAL A 76 -9.33 -7.85 -15.37
CA VAL A 76 -8.93 -9.23 -15.64
C VAL A 76 -8.15 -9.76 -14.44
N ASP A 77 -8.74 -10.71 -13.73
CA ASP A 77 -8.18 -11.32 -12.53
C ASP A 77 -7.49 -12.64 -12.86
N ILE A 78 -6.18 -12.66 -12.70
CA ILE A 78 -5.38 -13.86 -12.90
C ILE A 78 -5.56 -14.79 -11.70
N GLY A 79 -6.15 -15.94 -11.95
CA GLY A 79 -6.66 -16.88 -10.97
C GLY A 79 -8.16 -17.13 -11.12
N ARG A 80 -8.90 -16.14 -11.61
CA ARG A 80 -10.34 -16.25 -11.93
C ARG A 80 -10.59 -16.33 -13.44
N ASP A 81 -10.13 -15.33 -14.17
CA ASP A 81 -10.43 -15.18 -15.61
C ASP A 81 -9.41 -15.92 -16.49
N LEU A 82 -8.16 -15.94 -16.08
CA LEU A 82 -7.04 -16.67 -16.68
C LEU A 82 -6.19 -17.30 -15.59
N SER A 83 -5.61 -18.45 -15.83
CA SER A 83 -4.62 -19.07 -14.96
C SER A 83 -3.19 -18.62 -15.30
N ILE A 84 -2.27 -18.78 -14.37
CA ILE A 84 -0.84 -18.56 -14.61
C ILE A 84 -0.31 -19.48 -15.71
N LEU A 85 -0.77 -20.73 -15.76
CA LEU A 85 -0.35 -21.69 -16.77
C LEU A 85 -0.79 -21.24 -18.17
N GLU A 86 -1.99 -20.73 -18.34
CA GLU A 86 -2.44 -20.19 -19.63
C GLU A 86 -1.62 -18.99 -20.07
N LEU A 87 -1.22 -18.13 -19.15
CA LEU A 87 -0.28 -17.04 -19.47
C LEU A 87 1.09 -17.59 -19.87
N GLN A 88 1.64 -18.56 -19.13
CA GLN A 88 2.91 -19.20 -19.45
C GLN A 88 2.89 -19.93 -20.80
N ASP A 89 1.75 -20.51 -21.18
CA ASP A 89 1.61 -21.22 -22.45
C ASP A 89 1.51 -20.28 -23.65
N ASN A 90 1.00 -19.06 -23.44
CA ASN A 90 0.71 -18.12 -24.53
C ASN A 90 1.72 -16.96 -24.64
N TYR A 91 2.47 -16.61 -23.60
CA TYR A 91 3.50 -15.57 -23.65
C TYR A 91 4.91 -16.12 -23.55
N ASP A 92 5.86 -15.50 -24.23
CA ASP A 92 7.28 -15.87 -24.18
C ASP A 92 7.85 -15.74 -22.76
N ALA A 93 7.37 -14.74 -22.00
CA ALA A 93 7.57 -14.70 -20.55
C ALA A 93 6.43 -13.98 -19.82
N VAL A 94 6.27 -14.33 -18.54
CA VAL A 94 5.27 -13.77 -17.62
C VAL A 94 6.00 -13.15 -16.44
N VAL A 95 5.67 -11.88 -16.11
CA VAL A 95 6.23 -11.14 -14.99
C VAL A 95 5.14 -10.86 -13.96
N LEU A 96 5.23 -11.48 -12.79
CA LEU A 96 4.35 -11.19 -11.65
C LEU A 96 4.78 -9.89 -10.96
N ALA A 97 3.88 -8.93 -10.93
CA ALA A 97 4.04 -7.63 -10.28
C ALA A 97 2.85 -7.31 -9.37
N THR A 98 2.23 -8.35 -8.79
CA THR A 98 1.00 -8.26 -8.01
C THR A 98 1.16 -7.51 -6.68
N GLY A 99 2.39 -7.25 -6.26
CA GLY A 99 2.67 -6.53 -5.03
C GLY A 99 2.39 -7.35 -3.76
N SER A 100 2.17 -6.65 -2.65
CA SER A 100 1.76 -7.22 -1.37
C SER A 100 0.59 -6.40 -0.87
N TYR A 101 -0.58 -6.99 -0.79
CA TYR A 101 -1.83 -6.31 -0.46
C TYR A 101 -2.68 -7.05 0.58
N ASN A 102 -2.08 -8.04 1.25
CA ASN A 102 -2.71 -8.75 2.36
C ASN A 102 -2.02 -8.37 3.68
N ASP A 103 -2.80 -8.14 4.71
CA ASP A 103 -2.28 -7.69 6.00
C ASP A 103 -1.68 -8.84 6.81
N ARG A 104 -0.55 -8.58 7.46
CA ARG A 104 0.02 -9.50 8.45
C ARG A 104 -0.78 -9.45 9.73
N ARG A 105 -1.03 -10.64 10.29
CA ARG A 105 -1.70 -10.78 11.58
C ARG A 105 -0.70 -10.65 12.73
N LEU A 106 -1.17 -10.12 13.87
CA LEU A 106 -0.40 -10.02 15.10
C LEU A 106 -0.20 -11.42 15.74
N GLY A 107 -1.20 -12.30 15.61
CA GLY A 107 -1.21 -13.63 16.24
C GLY A 107 -1.43 -13.56 17.75
N ILE A 108 -2.19 -12.58 18.23
CA ILE A 108 -2.50 -12.38 19.65
C ILE A 108 -3.99 -12.57 19.93
N PRO A 109 -4.36 -12.91 21.19
CA PRO A 109 -5.77 -12.99 21.59
C PRO A 109 -6.53 -11.70 21.28
N GLY A 110 -7.77 -11.86 20.84
CA GLY A 110 -8.67 -10.74 20.52
C GLY A 110 -8.47 -10.12 19.11
N GLU A 111 -7.55 -10.62 18.30
CA GLU A 111 -7.27 -10.08 16.96
C GLU A 111 -8.45 -10.20 15.98
N ASP A 112 -9.41 -11.09 16.24
CA ASP A 112 -10.62 -11.27 15.42
C ASP A 112 -11.82 -10.43 15.89
N LEU A 113 -11.67 -9.60 16.91
CA LEU A 113 -12.74 -8.73 17.40
C LEU A 113 -13.12 -7.66 16.38
N PRO A 114 -14.42 -7.35 16.22
CA PRO A 114 -14.84 -6.14 15.52
C PRO A 114 -14.13 -4.90 16.06
N GLY A 115 -13.55 -4.09 15.17
CA GLY A 115 -12.71 -2.95 15.52
C GLY A 115 -11.21 -3.19 15.26
N VAL A 116 -10.82 -4.43 14.87
CA VAL A 116 -9.45 -4.70 14.42
C VAL A 116 -9.39 -4.68 12.90
N TYR A 117 -8.46 -3.92 12.37
CA TYR A 117 -8.28 -3.73 10.92
C TYR A 117 -6.81 -3.89 10.52
N GLY A 118 -6.57 -4.48 9.36
CA GLY A 118 -5.27 -4.42 8.72
C GLY A 118 -5.05 -3.05 8.07
N ALA A 119 -3.80 -2.61 8.00
CA ALA A 119 -3.45 -1.33 7.40
C ALA A 119 -3.77 -1.27 5.90
N CYS A 120 -3.64 -2.39 5.17
CA CYS A 120 -4.00 -2.45 3.75
C CYS A 120 -5.49 -2.16 3.54
N ALA A 121 -6.35 -2.83 4.32
CA ALA A 121 -7.79 -2.61 4.28
C ALA A 121 -8.17 -1.19 4.70
N PHE A 122 -7.57 -0.68 5.78
CA PHE A 122 -7.86 0.66 6.29
C PHE A 122 -7.41 1.77 5.33
N VAL A 123 -6.20 1.66 4.78
CA VAL A 123 -5.65 2.57 3.77
C VAL A 123 -6.46 2.51 2.47
N GLY A 124 -6.84 1.30 2.04
CA GLY A 124 -7.72 1.10 0.90
C GLY A 124 -9.08 1.75 1.10
N TRP A 125 -9.67 1.63 2.29
CA TRP A 125 -10.94 2.26 2.64
C TRP A 125 -10.91 3.77 2.42
N TYR A 126 -9.96 4.50 3.02
CA TYR A 126 -9.95 5.95 2.83
C TYR A 126 -9.46 6.39 1.45
N ASN A 127 -8.75 5.53 0.71
CA ASN A 127 -8.37 5.79 -0.68
C ASN A 127 -9.45 5.40 -1.71
N GLY A 128 -10.59 4.83 -1.29
CA GLY A 128 -11.68 4.46 -2.19
C GLY A 128 -11.44 3.18 -2.99
N HIS A 129 -10.66 2.23 -2.43
CA HIS A 129 -10.43 0.94 -3.06
C HIS A 129 -11.72 0.11 -3.06
N PRO A 130 -12.16 -0.48 -4.19
CA PRO A 130 -13.42 -1.20 -4.28
C PRO A 130 -13.60 -2.31 -3.25
N ASP A 131 -12.57 -3.11 -2.97
CA ASP A 131 -12.63 -4.23 -2.01
C ASP A 131 -12.89 -3.78 -0.58
N TYR A 132 -12.57 -2.54 -0.25
CA TYR A 132 -12.65 -2.00 1.11
C TYR A 132 -13.71 -0.90 1.25
N ARG A 133 -14.53 -0.67 0.20
CA ARG A 133 -15.58 0.35 0.20
C ARG A 133 -16.54 0.20 1.37
N ASP A 134 -16.90 -1.02 1.69
CA ASP A 134 -17.90 -1.34 2.71
C ASP A 134 -17.27 -1.60 4.11
N LEU A 135 -15.96 -1.37 4.26
CA LEU A 135 -15.34 -1.31 5.58
C LEU A 135 -15.98 -0.16 6.36
N ASN A 136 -16.45 -0.45 7.55
CA ASN A 136 -17.06 0.54 8.44
C ASN A 136 -16.23 0.65 9.73
N PRO A 137 -15.12 1.41 9.73
CA PRO A 137 -14.24 1.48 10.89
C PRO A 137 -14.93 2.06 12.12
N LEU A 138 -14.72 1.43 13.28
CA LEU A 138 -15.21 1.90 14.58
C LEU A 138 -14.31 3.05 15.06
N LEU A 139 -14.64 4.28 14.64
CA LEU A 139 -13.87 5.48 14.98
C LEU A 139 -14.44 6.23 16.20
N ASN A 140 -15.64 5.89 16.65
CA ASN A 140 -16.26 6.47 17.83
C ASN A 140 -15.95 5.64 19.09
N GLY A 141 -15.73 6.29 20.22
CA GLY A 141 -15.50 5.60 21.49
C GLY A 141 -14.11 5.81 22.08
N GLY A 142 -13.51 6.97 21.82
CA GLY A 142 -12.30 7.44 22.49
C GLY A 142 -11.05 7.45 21.60
N GLY A 143 -10.50 6.31 21.19
CA GLY A 143 -9.23 6.29 20.49
C GLY A 143 -9.08 5.23 19.41
N VAL A 144 -8.08 5.44 18.56
CA VAL A 144 -7.59 4.45 17.57
C VAL A 144 -6.14 4.14 17.88
N ALA A 145 -5.81 2.86 18.06
CA ALA A 145 -4.44 2.38 18.25
C ALA A 145 -3.88 1.84 16.92
N VAL A 146 -2.74 2.36 16.48
CA VAL A 146 -2.02 1.93 15.27
C VAL A 146 -0.76 1.21 15.68
N ILE A 147 -0.64 -0.06 15.31
CA ILE A 147 0.51 -0.90 15.65
C ILE A 147 1.51 -0.87 14.49
N GLY A 148 2.63 -0.21 14.70
CA GLY A 148 3.70 -0.01 13.73
C GLY A 148 4.31 1.38 13.85
N ILE A 149 5.59 1.49 13.51
CA ILE A 149 6.35 2.76 13.49
C ILE A 149 7.03 2.96 12.13
N GLY A 150 6.26 2.76 11.06
CA GLY A 150 6.62 3.02 9.67
C GLY A 150 5.79 4.13 9.05
N ASN A 151 6.07 4.47 7.78
CA ASN A 151 5.33 5.51 7.05
C ASN A 151 3.83 5.24 6.98
N VAL A 152 3.41 3.98 6.78
CA VAL A 152 1.97 3.63 6.72
C VAL A 152 1.27 3.95 8.04
N ALA A 153 1.89 3.64 9.18
CA ALA A 153 1.34 3.98 10.50
C ALA A 153 1.22 5.51 10.69
N LEU A 154 2.26 6.27 10.28
CA LEU A 154 2.22 7.73 10.30
C LEU A 154 1.11 8.28 9.40
N ASP A 155 0.99 7.77 8.17
CA ASP A 155 -0.04 8.21 7.22
C ASP A 155 -1.45 7.96 7.76
N ILE A 156 -1.71 6.80 8.37
CA ILE A 156 -3.00 6.49 9.01
C ILE A 156 -3.31 7.50 10.12
N CYS A 157 -2.36 7.70 11.06
CA CYS A 157 -2.54 8.65 12.15
C CYS A 157 -2.75 10.09 11.61
N ARG A 158 -1.98 10.48 10.60
CA ARG A 158 -2.04 11.81 10.00
C ARG A 158 -3.38 12.06 9.29
N VAL A 159 -3.86 11.11 8.49
CA VAL A 159 -5.17 11.21 7.82
C VAL A 159 -6.31 11.31 8.83
N LEU A 160 -6.26 10.52 9.92
CA LEU A 160 -7.24 10.60 11.01
C LEU A 160 -7.15 11.90 11.81
N ALA A 161 -5.95 12.48 11.96
CA ALA A 161 -5.72 13.71 12.71
C ALA A 161 -6.19 14.98 11.99
N LYS A 162 -6.17 15.00 10.66
CA LYS A 162 -6.43 16.18 9.84
C LYS A 162 -7.90 16.60 9.83
N THR A 163 -8.13 17.90 9.76
CA THR A 163 -9.44 18.50 9.51
C THR A 163 -9.86 18.33 8.05
N ARG A 164 -11.12 18.59 7.73
CA ARG A 164 -11.61 18.64 6.34
C ARG A 164 -10.86 19.72 5.54
N GLY A 165 -10.53 20.84 6.13
CA GLY A 165 -9.75 21.92 5.51
C GLY A 165 -8.35 21.47 5.13
N GLU A 166 -7.65 20.78 6.05
CA GLU A 166 -6.32 20.23 5.81
C GLU A 166 -6.31 19.09 4.77
N MET A 167 -7.45 18.43 4.54
CA MET A 167 -7.61 17.40 3.49
C MET A 167 -8.09 17.98 2.16
N GLN A 168 -8.31 19.28 2.05
CA GLN A 168 -8.61 19.93 0.78
C GLN A 168 -7.45 19.74 -0.20
N GLY A 169 -7.75 19.42 -1.46
CA GLY A 169 -6.72 19.10 -2.47
C GLY A 169 -6.23 17.65 -2.45
N SER A 170 -6.77 16.81 -1.56
CA SER A 170 -6.52 15.36 -1.54
C SER A 170 -7.55 14.61 -2.39
N ASP A 171 -7.25 13.34 -2.71
CA ASP A 171 -8.19 12.43 -3.36
C ASP A 171 -8.77 11.38 -2.39
N ILE A 172 -8.92 11.77 -1.11
CA ILE A 172 -9.60 10.95 -0.11
C ILE A 172 -11.04 10.68 -0.54
N ALA A 173 -11.52 9.46 -0.35
CA ALA A 173 -12.91 9.13 -0.68
C ALA A 173 -13.87 9.92 0.23
N ALA A 174 -14.89 10.56 -0.35
CA ALA A 174 -15.81 11.45 0.36
C ALA A 174 -16.47 10.78 1.58
N TYR A 175 -16.93 9.52 1.42
CA TYR A 175 -17.53 8.77 2.53
C TYR A 175 -16.58 8.52 3.70
N ALA A 176 -15.29 8.33 3.41
CA ALA A 176 -14.29 8.11 4.44
C ALA A 176 -13.95 9.41 5.16
N LEU A 177 -13.81 10.50 4.40
CA LEU A 177 -13.63 11.83 4.98
C LEU A 177 -14.83 12.19 5.88
N ASP A 178 -16.06 11.94 5.44
CA ASP A 178 -17.26 12.19 6.23
C ASP A 178 -17.28 11.38 7.53
N ALA A 179 -16.93 10.08 7.46
CA ALA A 179 -16.84 9.23 8.63
C ALA A 179 -15.76 9.70 9.62
N ILE A 180 -14.57 10.08 9.13
CA ILE A 180 -13.46 10.59 9.95
C ILE A 180 -13.84 11.93 10.62
N GLN A 181 -14.51 12.82 9.91
CA GLN A 181 -14.89 14.13 10.46
C GLN A 181 -16.09 14.04 11.42
N ALA A 182 -16.97 13.08 11.22
CA ALA A 182 -18.10 12.82 12.14
C ALA A 182 -17.67 12.07 13.41
N ALA A 183 -16.51 11.42 13.39
CA ALA A 183 -16.02 10.68 14.55
C ALA A 183 -15.63 11.61 15.70
N ALA A 184 -16.11 11.28 16.90
CA ALA A 184 -15.67 11.91 18.15
C ALA A 184 -14.31 11.34 18.58
N LEU A 185 -13.30 11.55 17.74
CA LEU A 185 -11.94 11.05 17.96
C LEU A 185 -11.22 11.93 18.99
N GLU A 186 -10.80 11.34 20.11
CA GLU A 186 -10.09 12.04 21.18
C GLU A 186 -8.61 11.70 21.21
N ALA A 187 -8.27 10.45 20.85
CA ALA A 187 -6.89 9.97 20.90
C ALA A 187 -6.50 9.11 19.68
N LEU A 188 -5.26 9.29 19.26
CA LEU A 188 -4.54 8.40 18.35
C LEU A 188 -3.33 7.85 19.09
N HIS A 189 -3.13 6.54 19.04
CA HIS A 189 -1.98 5.91 19.67
C HIS A 189 -1.19 5.17 18.60
N MET A 190 0.08 5.52 18.40
CA MET A 190 0.98 4.81 17.51
C MET A 190 2.04 4.09 18.34
N PHE A 191 2.11 2.76 18.22
CA PHE A 191 3.02 1.95 19.03
C PHE A 191 4.03 1.17 18.21
N GLY A 192 5.29 1.17 18.70
CA GLY A 192 6.36 0.33 18.20
C GLY A 192 6.97 -0.53 19.28
N ARG A 193 7.18 -1.83 18.98
CA ARG A 193 7.83 -2.76 19.90
C ARG A 193 9.32 -2.50 20.12
N ARG A 194 9.95 -1.64 19.30
CA ARG A 194 11.33 -1.21 19.43
C ARG A 194 11.39 0.29 19.66
N GLY A 195 12.59 0.82 19.75
CA GLY A 195 12.81 2.23 20.02
C GLY A 195 12.65 3.16 18.80
N PRO A 196 12.79 4.48 19.04
CA PRO A 196 12.69 5.47 17.97
C PRO A 196 13.82 5.35 16.94
N VAL A 197 14.96 4.76 17.31
CA VAL A 197 16.09 4.52 16.40
C VAL A 197 15.75 3.44 15.37
N GLU A 198 14.98 2.43 15.74
CA GLU A 198 14.52 1.36 14.83
C GLU A 198 13.30 1.74 13.99
N ALA A 199 12.72 2.91 14.22
CA ALA A 199 11.57 3.37 13.49
C ALA A 199 11.84 3.41 11.97
N GLY A 200 10.83 2.97 11.18
CA GLY A 200 10.93 2.85 9.73
C GLY A 200 10.39 4.06 8.96
N PHE A 201 9.88 5.07 9.63
CA PHE A 201 9.39 6.29 8.98
C PHE A 201 10.55 7.18 8.48
N THR A 202 10.25 7.99 7.48
CA THR A 202 11.23 8.95 6.94
C THR A 202 11.10 10.31 7.61
N PRO A 203 12.19 11.15 7.62
CA PRO A 203 12.13 12.50 8.18
C PRO A 203 11.08 13.39 7.53
N LYS A 204 10.73 13.14 6.25
CA LYS A 204 9.72 13.91 5.54
C LYS A 204 8.34 13.67 6.15
N GLU A 205 7.90 12.42 6.24
CA GLU A 205 6.59 12.07 6.79
C GLU A 205 6.50 12.42 8.28
N LEU A 206 7.57 12.20 9.05
CA LEU A 206 7.61 12.61 10.46
C LEU A 206 7.49 14.13 10.62
N GLY A 207 8.12 14.90 9.73
CA GLY A 207 8.05 16.36 9.73
C GLY A 207 6.65 16.93 9.49
N GLU A 208 5.80 16.19 8.79
CA GLU A 208 4.40 16.58 8.51
C GLU A 208 3.50 16.55 9.77
N LEU A 209 3.96 15.91 10.86
CA LEU A 209 3.22 15.89 12.12
C LEU A 209 3.31 17.21 12.94
N ARG A 210 4.09 18.17 12.51
CA ARG A 210 4.32 19.41 13.26
C ARG A 210 3.14 20.38 13.24
N GLU A 211 2.33 20.31 12.20
CA GLU A 211 1.32 21.31 11.88
C GLU A 211 -0.03 20.63 11.67
N PHE A 212 -0.79 20.47 12.75
CA PHE A 212 -2.17 20.05 12.71
C PHE A 212 -3.07 21.14 13.30
N GLU A 213 -4.23 21.36 12.70
CA GLU A 213 -5.22 22.33 13.21
C GLU A 213 -5.94 21.83 14.47
N ARG A 214 -6.12 20.49 14.63
CA ARG A 214 -6.92 19.92 15.72
C ARG A 214 -6.21 18.86 16.56
N CYS A 215 -4.95 18.53 16.25
CA CYS A 215 -4.25 17.41 16.88
C CYS A 215 -2.91 17.82 17.51
N ALA A 216 -2.74 17.55 18.80
CA ALA A 216 -1.46 17.67 19.48
C ALA A 216 -0.69 16.34 19.41
N VAL A 217 0.54 16.36 18.90
CA VAL A 217 1.43 15.19 18.88
C VAL A 217 2.21 15.12 20.19
N ILE A 218 2.12 14.00 20.90
CA ILE A 218 2.74 13.78 22.21
C ILE A 218 3.80 12.70 22.06
N VAL A 219 5.04 13.06 22.37
CA VAL A 219 6.20 12.15 22.40
C VAL A 219 6.77 12.19 23.81
N ASP A 220 6.94 11.02 24.42
CA ASP A 220 7.62 10.93 25.72
C ASP A 220 9.14 11.08 25.53
N GLY A 221 9.68 12.22 25.98
CA GLY A 221 11.13 12.50 25.90
C GLY A 221 11.99 11.48 26.63
N GLY A 222 11.44 10.81 27.65
CA GLY A 222 12.12 9.75 28.39
C GLY A 222 12.38 8.48 27.58
N GLN A 223 11.68 8.31 26.46
CA GLN A 223 11.89 7.20 25.52
C GLN A 223 12.92 7.52 24.42
N LEU A 224 13.42 8.75 24.34
CA LEU A 224 14.33 9.19 23.29
C LEU A 224 15.78 9.07 23.77
N PRO A 225 16.61 8.23 23.12
CA PRO A 225 18.02 8.11 23.48
C PRO A 225 18.81 9.38 23.13
N ASP A 226 19.97 9.57 23.75
CA ASP A 226 20.84 10.73 23.51
C ASP A 226 21.52 10.72 22.13
N SER A 227 21.71 9.53 21.57
CA SER A 227 22.36 9.34 20.26
C SER A 227 21.78 8.15 19.52
N VAL A 228 22.06 8.08 18.22
CA VAL A 228 21.76 6.89 17.40
C VAL A 228 22.85 5.87 17.64
N GLU A 229 22.53 4.85 18.41
CA GLU A 229 23.38 3.68 18.65
C GLU A 229 22.94 2.50 17.79
N GLY A 230 23.90 1.63 17.46
CA GLY A 230 23.68 0.46 16.61
C GLY A 230 24.52 0.48 15.34
N ASP A 231 24.47 -0.59 14.58
CA ASP A 231 25.22 -0.80 13.35
C ASP A 231 24.53 -0.12 12.15
N PHE A 232 24.51 1.22 12.17
CA PHE A 232 23.96 2.05 11.11
C PHE A 232 25.03 2.89 10.46
N GLU A 233 25.15 2.86 9.15
CA GLU A 233 26.16 3.61 8.41
C GLU A 233 25.56 4.58 7.37
N GLY A 234 26.36 5.56 6.98
CA GLY A 234 26.11 6.44 5.86
C GLY A 234 24.73 7.10 5.88
N ARG A 235 23.99 6.96 4.79
CA ARG A 235 22.67 7.56 4.61
C ARG A 235 21.64 7.08 5.64
N VAL A 236 21.70 5.82 6.04
CA VAL A 236 20.74 5.23 7.00
C VAL A 236 20.91 5.90 8.36
N LYS A 237 22.15 6.03 8.85
CA LYS A 237 22.45 6.73 10.11
C LYS A 237 21.95 8.17 10.08
N GLY A 238 22.24 8.91 9.00
CA GLY A 238 21.77 10.30 8.86
C GLY A 238 20.25 10.45 8.84
N ILE A 239 19.49 9.47 8.32
CA ILE A 239 18.03 9.46 8.41
C ILE A 239 17.57 9.29 9.85
N LYS A 240 18.17 8.35 10.60
CA LYS A 240 17.80 8.09 12.00
C LYS A 240 18.15 9.26 12.93
N GLU A 241 19.30 9.92 12.71
CA GLU A 241 19.68 11.13 13.43
C GLU A 241 18.69 12.28 13.20
N LYS A 242 18.25 12.47 11.96
CA LYS A 242 17.20 13.46 11.63
C LYS A 242 15.86 13.12 12.28
N ASN A 243 15.46 11.85 12.26
CA ASN A 243 14.23 11.40 12.92
C ASN A 243 14.30 11.67 14.43
N LEU A 244 15.42 11.35 15.09
CA LEU A 244 15.60 11.58 16.50
C LEU A 244 15.56 13.08 16.86
N THR A 245 16.14 13.93 16.02
CA THR A 245 16.04 15.40 16.16
C THR A 245 14.59 15.86 16.07
N LEU A 246 13.84 15.40 15.05
CA LEU A 246 12.43 15.74 14.88
C LEU A 246 11.55 15.27 16.05
N LEU A 247 11.80 14.06 16.56
CA LEU A 247 11.07 13.53 17.73
C LEU A 247 11.33 14.37 18.98
N ARG A 248 12.57 14.83 19.21
CA ARG A 248 12.91 15.74 20.31
C ARG A 248 12.23 17.10 20.16
N GLU A 249 12.18 17.63 18.95
CA GLU A 249 11.45 18.87 18.67
C GLU A 249 9.95 18.69 18.96
N LEU A 250 9.35 17.58 18.55
CA LEU A 250 7.96 17.23 18.86
C LEU A 250 7.72 17.05 20.37
N ALA A 251 8.66 16.42 21.10
CA ALA A 251 8.57 16.24 22.55
C ALA A 251 8.67 17.57 23.32
N ALA A 252 9.48 18.51 22.82
CA ALA A 252 9.72 19.80 23.45
C ALA A 252 8.69 20.89 23.11
N GLN A 253 7.82 20.64 22.12
CA GLN A 253 6.79 21.61 21.75
C GLN A 253 5.80 21.84 22.90
N ASP A 254 5.54 23.11 23.21
CA ASP A 254 4.38 23.46 24.03
C ASP A 254 3.10 23.12 23.26
N LYS A 255 2.26 22.26 23.85
CA LYS A 255 1.07 21.75 23.18
C LYS A 255 -0.16 22.48 23.68
N PRO A 256 -0.85 23.24 22.81
CA PRO A 256 -2.16 23.77 23.17
C PRO A 256 -3.13 22.61 23.48
N ASP A 257 -4.14 22.89 24.28
CA ASP A 257 -5.23 21.91 24.51
C ASP A 257 -6.03 21.75 23.21
N MET A 258 -5.69 20.68 22.48
CA MET A 258 -6.34 20.33 21.20
C MET A 258 -7.30 19.16 21.42
N PRO A 259 -8.39 19.08 20.64
CA PRO A 259 -9.40 18.05 20.81
C PRO A 259 -8.89 16.63 20.57
N VAL A 260 -7.87 16.46 19.74
CA VAL A 260 -7.25 15.15 19.45
C VAL A 260 -5.83 15.13 20.00
N LYS A 261 -5.44 14.01 20.62
CA LYS A 261 -4.08 13.79 21.12
C LYS A 261 -3.46 12.57 20.44
N MET A 262 -2.38 12.75 19.70
CA MET A 262 -1.65 11.67 19.04
C MET A 262 -0.43 11.29 19.88
N HIS A 263 -0.49 10.14 20.53
CA HIS A 263 0.59 9.58 21.34
C HIS A 263 1.49 8.68 20.50
N MET A 264 2.77 9.01 20.43
CA MET A 264 3.79 8.15 19.82
C MET A 264 4.51 7.38 20.93
N GLY A 265 4.24 6.08 21.03
CA GLY A 265 4.81 5.18 22.03
C GLY A 265 5.86 4.25 21.43
N PHE A 266 6.99 4.18 22.09
CA PHE A 266 8.08 3.27 21.76
C PHE A 266 8.24 2.21 22.85
N TYR A 267 8.97 1.14 22.55
CA TYR A 267 9.22 0.04 23.49
C TYR A 267 7.92 -0.55 24.06
N ALA A 268 6.93 -0.77 23.20
CA ALA A 268 5.64 -1.31 23.58
C ALA A 268 5.16 -2.34 22.53
N ALA A 269 5.06 -3.60 22.92
CA ALA A 269 4.58 -4.70 22.08
C ALA A 269 3.13 -5.03 22.39
N PRO A 270 2.24 -5.16 21.41
CA PRO A 270 0.88 -5.63 21.63
C PRO A 270 0.89 -7.09 22.04
N VAL A 271 0.11 -7.46 23.07
CA VAL A 271 0.02 -8.83 23.58
C VAL A 271 -1.39 -9.37 23.63
N GLU A 272 -2.39 -8.52 23.69
CA GLU A 272 -3.80 -8.91 23.72
C GLU A 272 -4.68 -7.72 23.32
N ILE A 273 -5.76 -7.97 22.59
CA ILE A 273 -6.82 -6.98 22.32
C ILE A 273 -8.00 -7.34 23.22
N LEU A 274 -8.39 -6.39 24.05
CA LEU A 274 -9.42 -6.57 25.08
C LEU A 274 -10.77 -6.10 24.57
N GLY A 275 -11.82 -6.84 24.92
CA GLY A 275 -13.20 -6.51 24.64
C GLY A 275 -14.10 -7.74 24.67
N ALA A 276 -15.39 -7.54 24.91
CA ALA A 276 -16.35 -8.63 24.96
C ALA A 276 -16.98 -8.93 23.59
N SER A 277 -17.40 -7.88 22.86
CA SER A 277 -18.04 -7.99 21.54
C SER A 277 -17.37 -7.18 20.45
N GLN A 278 -16.51 -6.27 20.83
CA GLN A 278 -15.69 -5.41 19.98
C GLN A 278 -14.49 -4.94 20.77
N VAL A 279 -13.54 -4.27 20.11
CA VAL A 279 -12.38 -3.65 20.77
C VAL A 279 -12.81 -2.65 21.82
N GLU A 280 -12.25 -2.75 23.03
CA GLU A 280 -12.42 -1.83 24.15
C GLU A 280 -11.08 -1.26 24.62
N ALA A 281 -10.00 -2.05 24.52
CA ALA A 281 -8.66 -1.63 24.85
C ALA A 281 -7.60 -2.52 24.17
N LEU A 282 -6.39 -2.00 24.07
CA LEU A 282 -5.21 -2.75 23.66
C LEU A 282 -4.27 -2.94 24.86
N ARG A 283 -3.94 -4.19 25.19
CA ARG A 283 -2.91 -4.54 26.18
C ARG A 283 -1.56 -4.61 25.52
N LEU A 284 -0.62 -3.90 26.10
CA LEU A 284 0.77 -3.81 25.65
C LEU A 284 1.71 -4.27 26.76
N GLU A 285 2.81 -4.87 26.36
CA GLU A 285 3.94 -5.17 27.22
C GLU A 285 5.08 -4.16 26.96
N ARG A 286 5.65 -3.62 28.03
CA ARG A 286 6.88 -2.84 27.93
C ARG A 286 8.01 -3.71 27.40
N THR A 287 8.81 -3.18 26.50
CA THR A 287 9.93 -3.91 25.91
C THR A 287 11.24 -3.15 26.08
N GLN A 288 12.33 -3.87 25.94
CA GLN A 288 13.67 -3.37 25.75
C GLN A 288 14.27 -3.93 24.46
N VAL A 289 15.23 -3.23 23.87
CA VAL A 289 15.94 -3.73 22.69
C VAL A 289 17.24 -4.40 23.13
N VAL A 290 17.36 -5.70 22.84
CA VAL A 290 18.54 -6.50 23.09
C VAL A 290 18.96 -7.13 21.78
N ASP A 291 20.17 -6.91 21.32
CA ASP A 291 20.71 -7.40 20.04
C ASP A 291 19.78 -7.06 18.86
N GLY A 292 19.24 -5.84 18.83
CA GLY A 292 18.32 -5.34 17.78
C GLY A 292 16.90 -5.95 17.82
N ARG A 293 16.59 -6.79 18.81
CA ARG A 293 15.28 -7.44 18.99
C ARG A 293 14.56 -6.90 20.21
N ALA A 294 13.24 -6.74 20.09
CA ALA A 294 12.40 -6.39 21.24
C ALA A 294 12.24 -7.61 22.15
N GLN A 295 12.49 -7.42 23.44
CA GLN A 295 12.26 -8.40 24.51
C GLN A 295 11.29 -7.79 25.51
N GLY A 296 10.26 -8.57 25.92
CA GLY A 296 9.32 -8.17 26.96
C GLY A 296 10.00 -8.03 28.33
N THR A 297 9.52 -7.12 29.14
CA THR A 297 10.01 -6.87 30.50
C THR A 297 9.12 -7.51 31.57
N GLY A 298 7.92 -8.02 31.20
CA GLY A 298 6.90 -8.49 32.11
C GLY A 298 6.04 -7.36 32.71
N GLU A 299 6.22 -6.13 32.27
CA GLU A 299 5.39 -4.98 32.68
C GLU A 299 4.32 -4.72 31.63
N PHE A 300 3.05 -4.77 32.03
CA PHE A 300 1.90 -4.62 31.13
C PHE A 300 1.13 -3.33 31.43
N PHE A 301 0.50 -2.78 30.41
CA PHE A 301 -0.44 -1.66 30.54
C PHE A 301 -1.50 -1.73 29.46
N ASP A 302 -2.69 -1.19 29.76
CA ASP A 302 -3.83 -1.18 28.87
C ASP A 302 -4.06 0.25 28.33
N VAL A 303 -4.40 0.35 27.05
CA VAL A 303 -4.72 1.59 26.37
C VAL A 303 -6.15 1.50 25.86
N PRO A 304 -7.09 2.28 26.40
CA PRO A 304 -8.45 2.32 25.90
C PRO A 304 -8.49 2.78 24.43
N CYS A 305 -9.19 2.02 23.59
CA CYS A 305 -9.40 2.36 22.18
C CYS A 305 -10.61 1.62 21.62
N ALA A 306 -11.28 2.20 20.63
CA ALA A 306 -12.40 1.57 19.94
C ALA A 306 -11.94 0.79 18.69
N ALA A 307 -10.73 1.09 18.19
CA ALA A 307 -10.16 0.40 17.03
C ALA A 307 -8.66 0.18 17.18
N VAL A 308 -8.21 -0.93 16.58
CA VAL A 308 -6.79 -1.27 16.43
C VAL A 308 -6.50 -1.44 14.94
N VAL A 309 -5.49 -0.73 14.42
CA VAL A 309 -5.04 -0.86 13.03
C VAL A 309 -3.62 -1.45 13.03
N THR A 310 -3.44 -2.58 12.35
CA THR A 310 -2.16 -3.30 12.32
C THR A 310 -1.34 -2.89 11.10
N ALA A 311 -0.34 -2.04 11.29
CA ALA A 311 0.58 -1.55 10.25
C ALA A 311 1.98 -2.23 10.38
N ILE A 312 1.99 -3.57 10.45
CA ILE A 312 3.18 -4.39 10.70
C ILE A 312 3.75 -5.07 9.45
N GLY A 313 3.34 -4.58 8.28
CA GLY A 313 3.76 -5.05 6.97
C GLY A 313 2.71 -5.91 6.28
N TYR A 314 2.96 -6.19 5.00
CA TYR A 314 2.05 -6.88 4.09
C TYR A 314 2.61 -8.23 3.65
N LEU A 315 1.74 -9.06 3.09
CA LEU A 315 2.07 -10.35 2.50
C LEU A 315 1.76 -10.30 0.99
N ALA A 316 2.56 -10.97 0.20
CA ALA A 316 2.19 -11.28 -1.17
C ALA A 316 1.04 -12.31 -1.16
N LEU A 317 0.12 -12.17 -2.11
CA LEU A 317 -0.93 -13.14 -2.39
C LEU A 317 -0.95 -13.38 -3.90
N PRO A 318 -0.05 -14.22 -4.41
CA PRO A 318 0.00 -14.53 -5.84
C PRO A 318 -1.17 -15.43 -6.23
N PRO A 319 -1.49 -15.52 -7.55
CA PRO A 319 -2.44 -16.48 -8.06
C PRO A 319 -2.08 -17.93 -7.73
N ASP A 320 -3.08 -18.83 -7.75
CA ASP A 320 -2.90 -20.23 -7.49
C ASP A 320 -1.82 -20.86 -8.39
N GLY A 321 -1.05 -21.79 -7.82
CA GLY A 321 0.04 -22.48 -8.51
C GLY A 321 1.40 -21.77 -8.43
N VAL A 322 1.46 -20.56 -7.92
CA VAL A 322 2.72 -19.82 -7.71
C VAL A 322 3.28 -20.17 -6.32
N PRO A 323 4.52 -20.68 -6.23
CA PRO A 323 5.10 -21.09 -4.95
C PRO A 323 5.45 -19.89 -4.07
N MET A 324 5.28 -20.07 -2.75
CA MET A 324 5.60 -19.06 -1.74
C MET A 324 6.80 -19.47 -0.89
N ASP A 325 7.58 -18.47 -0.47
CA ASP A 325 8.58 -18.58 0.60
C ASP A 325 8.25 -17.56 1.69
N GLY A 326 7.61 -18.04 2.74
CA GLY A 326 7.10 -17.20 3.82
C GLY A 326 6.09 -16.16 3.33
N THR A 327 6.51 -14.91 3.20
CA THR A 327 5.63 -13.76 2.87
C THR A 327 5.79 -13.23 1.44
N ILE A 328 6.65 -13.89 0.65
CA ILE A 328 6.99 -13.51 -0.72
C ILE A 328 6.83 -14.70 -1.67
N VAL A 329 6.81 -14.44 -2.96
CA VAL A 329 6.90 -15.50 -3.98
C VAL A 329 8.29 -16.13 -3.92
N ALA A 330 8.35 -17.46 -3.89
CA ALA A 330 9.63 -18.20 -3.94
C ALA A 330 10.31 -17.93 -5.28
N ASN A 331 11.54 -17.43 -5.25
CA ASN A 331 12.26 -17.06 -6.47
C ASN A 331 13.77 -17.08 -6.27
N ASP A 332 14.49 -17.27 -7.38
CA ASP A 332 15.93 -17.05 -7.45
C ASP A 332 16.20 -15.81 -8.30
N ALA A 333 16.67 -14.74 -7.66
CA ALA A 333 16.94 -13.43 -8.27
C ALA A 333 15.76 -12.85 -9.10
N GLY A 334 14.54 -13.34 -8.91
CA GLY A 334 13.34 -12.96 -9.64
C GLY A 334 12.84 -14.03 -10.62
N HIS A 335 13.56 -15.10 -10.88
CA HIS A 335 13.07 -16.26 -11.61
C HIS A 335 12.29 -17.18 -10.68
N VAL A 336 11.08 -17.56 -11.07
CA VAL A 336 10.21 -18.45 -10.29
C VAL A 336 10.25 -19.87 -10.85
N SER A 337 9.82 -20.07 -12.10
CA SER A 337 9.84 -21.37 -12.78
C SER A 337 9.55 -21.20 -14.27
N GLY A 338 10.19 -22.00 -15.14
CA GLY A 338 9.95 -21.92 -16.58
C GLY A 338 10.17 -20.51 -17.11
N ASN A 339 9.14 -19.91 -17.72
CA ASN A 339 9.15 -18.54 -18.20
C ASN A 339 8.43 -17.55 -17.25
N LEU A 340 8.24 -17.92 -15.97
CA LEU A 340 7.62 -17.10 -14.94
C LEU A 340 8.67 -16.37 -14.11
N TYR A 341 8.51 -15.07 -13.98
CA TYR A 341 9.37 -14.16 -13.22
C TYR A 341 8.55 -13.33 -12.23
N VAL A 342 9.20 -12.74 -11.22
CA VAL A 342 8.55 -11.90 -10.21
C VAL A 342 9.37 -10.66 -9.92
N VAL A 343 8.69 -9.53 -9.72
CA VAL A 343 9.28 -8.22 -9.40
C VAL A 343 8.59 -7.55 -8.21
N GLY A 344 9.25 -6.58 -7.62
CA GLY A 344 8.68 -5.68 -6.62
C GLY A 344 8.40 -6.35 -5.27
N TRP A 345 7.32 -5.93 -4.61
CA TRP A 345 6.99 -6.42 -3.27
C TRP A 345 6.63 -7.91 -3.24
N SER A 346 6.10 -8.47 -4.32
CA SER A 346 5.89 -9.91 -4.42
C SER A 346 7.21 -10.68 -4.36
N LYS A 347 8.32 -10.09 -4.87
CA LYS A 347 9.67 -10.68 -4.89
C LYS A 347 10.40 -10.50 -3.55
N ARG A 348 10.46 -9.26 -3.00
CA ARG A 348 11.33 -8.89 -1.86
C ARG A 348 10.60 -8.57 -0.56
N GLY A 349 9.27 -8.57 -0.57
CA GLY A 349 8.46 -8.05 0.54
C GLY A 349 8.23 -6.52 0.46
N PRO A 350 7.37 -5.98 1.34
CA PRO A 350 6.91 -4.58 1.31
C PRO A 350 7.98 -3.61 1.85
N SER A 351 9.06 -3.47 1.13
CA SER A 351 10.18 -2.57 1.47
C SER A 351 10.53 -1.64 0.29
N GLY A 352 11.15 -0.51 0.60
CA GLY A 352 11.52 0.50 -0.39
C GLY A 352 10.38 1.43 -0.77
N THR A 353 10.66 2.31 -1.73
CA THR A 353 9.74 3.33 -2.26
C THR A 353 9.45 3.06 -3.74
N ILE A 354 8.56 3.84 -4.37
CA ILE A 354 8.25 3.70 -5.79
C ILE A 354 9.51 3.64 -6.65
N PRO A 355 10.51 4.57 -6.54
CA PRO A 355 11.73 4.51 -7.33
C PRO A 355 12.61 3.27 -7.11
N THR A 356 12.50 2.61 -5.96
CA THR A 356 13.27 1.38 -5.67
C THR A 356 12.93 0.25 -6.66
N ASN A 357 11.72 0.26 -7.22
CA ASN A 357 11.27 -0.79 -8.15
C ASN A 357 11.96 -0.70 -9.51
N GLY A 358 12.39 0.48 -9.95
CA GLY A 358 12.98 0.67 -11.28
C GLY A 358 14.26 -0.17 -11.51
N PRO A 359 15.33 -0.01 -10.72
CA PRO A 359 16.53 -0.83 -10.83
C PRO A 359 16.23 -2.32 -10.69
N GLU A 360 15.44 -2.71 -9.69
CA GLU A 360 15.11 -4.11 -9.44
C GLU A 360 14.35 -4.76 -10.60
N SER A 361 13.34 -4.09 -11.15
CA SER A 361 12.59 -4.61 -12.30
C SER A 361 13.49 -4.77 -13.53
N ARG A 362 14.47 -3.86 -13.72
CA ARG A 362 15.45 -3.96 -14.79
C ARG A 362 16.34 -5.19 -14.62
N ASP A 363 16.88 -5.41 -13.42
CA ASP A 363 17.75 -6.58 -13.15
C ASP A 363 17.02 -7.89 -13.45
N VAL A 364 15.74 -7.98 -13.11
CA VAL A 364 14.91 -9.17 -13.41
C VAL A 364 14.63 -9.29 -14.90
N VAL A 365 14.35 -8.19 -15.60
CA VAL A 365 14.14 -8.19 -17.05
C VAL A 365 15.45 -8.58 -17.79
N GLU A 366 16.60 -8.12 -17.36
CA GLU A 366 17.90 -8.55 -17.92
C GLU A 366 18.12 -10.05 -17.74
N LEU A 367 17.72 -10.62 -16.58
CA LEU A 367 17.77 -12.06 -16.35
C LEU A 367 16.80 -12.81 -17.28
N LEU A 368 15.57 -12.29 -17.42
CA LEU A 368 14.55 -12.84 -18.31
C LEU A 368 15.05 -12.88 -19.76
N VAL A 369 15.60 -11.78 -20.26
CA VAL A 369 16.07 -11.68 -21.65
C VAL A 369 17.21 -12.67 -21.96
N LYS A 370 18.10 -12.94 -21.00
CA LYS A 370 19.16 -13.96 -21.16
C LYS A 370 18.62 -15.39 -21.34
N ASN A 371 17.42 -15.66 -20.85
CA ASN A 371 16.79 -16.98 -20.88
C ASN A 371 15.56 -16.99 -21.82
N LEU A 372 15.39 -15.96 -22.65
CA LEU A 372 14.22 -15.78 -23.48
C LEU A 372 14.18 -16.80 -24.62
N ASP A 373 13.09 -17.58 -24.67
CA ASP A 373 12.70 -18.38 -25.83
C ASP A 373 11.43 -17.76 -26.42
N THR A 374 11.41 -17.56 -27.74
CA THR A 374 10.32 -16.85 -28.41
C THR A 374 9.52 -17.75 -29.34
N GLY A 375 8.30 -17.38 -29.65
CA GLY A 375 7.47 -18.08 -30.63
C GLY A 375 6.09 -18.47 -30.10
N LYS A 376 5.72 -17.97 -28.95
CA LYS A 376 4.37 -18.19 -28.40
C LYS A 376 3.31 -17.32 -29.09
N PRO A 377 2.02 -17.70 -29.04
CA PRO A 377 0.93 -17.01 -29.73
C PRO A 377 0.76 -15.54 -29.31
N GLY A 378 1.01 -15.22 -28.05
CA GLY A 378 0.83 -13.88 -27.49
C GLY A 378 -0.61 -13.50 -27.24
N GLY A 379 -0.87 -12.20 -27.29
CA GLY A 379 -2.14 -11.60 -26.92
C GLY A 379 -3.36 -12.08 -27.71
N ASP A 380 -3.21 -12.45 -28.99
CA ASP A 380 -4.36 -12.89 -29.81
C ASP A 380 -5.02 -14.18 -29.24
N ALA A 381 -4.22 -15.09 -28.69
CA ALA A 381 -4.74 -16.29 -28.04
C ALA A 381 -5.43 -15.96 -26.71
N ILE A 382 -4.91 -14.98 -25.99
CA ILE A 382 -5.52 -14.52 -24.74
C ILE A 382 -6.85 -13.81 -25.00
N ASP A 383 -6.95 -13.00 -26.06
CA ASP A 383 -8.20 -12.35 -26.44
C ASP A 383 -9.30 -13.39 -26.77
N ALA A 384 -8.91 -14.49 -27.43
CA ALA A 384 -9.83 -15.59 -27.70
C ALA A 384 -10.32 -16.24 -26.39
N LEU A 385 -9.42 -16.56 -25.45
CA LEU A 385 -9.77 -17.16 -24.15
C LEU A 385 -10.67 -16.24 -23.32
N LEU A 386 -10.35 -14.94 -23.25
CA LEU A 386 -11.16 -13.97 -22.52
C LEU A 386 -12.53 -13.80 -23.15
N GLY A 387 -12.61 -13.81 -24.50
CA GLY A 387 -13.86 -13.76 -25.26
C GLY A 387 -14.75 -14.98 -25.02
N GLU A 388 -14.19 -16.20 -25.05
CA GLU A 388 -14.91 -17.46 -24.77
C GLU A 388 -15.47 -17.48 -23.32
N ARG A 389 -14.79 -16.84 -22.37
CA ARG A 389 -15.20 -16.74 -20.96
C ARG A 389 -16.14 -15.59 -20.68
N GLY A 390 -16.40 -14.73 -21.66
CA GLY A 390 -17.20 -13.53 -21.49
C GLY A 390 -16.58 -12.53 -20.52
N ALA A 391 -15.26 -12.52 -20.40
CA ALA A 391 -14.55 -11.58 -19.54
C ALA A 391 -14.72 -10.15 -20.04
N ARG A 392 -15.07 -9.25 -19.14
CA ARG A 392 -15.28 -7.84 -19.48
C ARG A 392 -13.99 -7.05 -19.27
N VAL A 393 -13.17 -7.01 -20.31
CA VAL A 393 -11.90 -6.30 -20.30
C VAL A 393 -12.13 -4.78 -20.39
N VAL A 394 -11.39 -4.03 -19.58
CA VAL A 394 -11.30 -2.57 -19.66
C VAL A 394 -9.91 -2.21 -20.20
N ASP A 395 -9.88 -1.62 -21.40
CA ASP A 395 -8.65 -1.12 -21.99
C ASP A 395 -8.22 0.23 -21.41
N TYR A 396 -7.12 0.78 -21.89
CA TYR A 396 -6.60 2.06 -21.39
C TYR A 396 -7.51 3.26 -21.75
N GLU A 397 -8.23 3.20 -22.88
CA GLU A 397 -9.23 4.22 -23.24
C GLU A 397 -10.44 4.18 -22.29
N GLY A 398 -10.90 2.97 -21.94
CA GLY A 398 -11.92 2.77 -20.92
C GLY A 398 -11.48 3.35 -19.56
N TYR A 399 -10.23 3.11 -19.15
CA TYR A 399 -9.68 3.76 -17.95
C TYR A 399 -9.67 5.30 -18.07
N LYS A 400 -9.25 5.87 -19.21
CA LYS A 400 -9.27 7.33 -19.40
C LYS A 400 -10.68 7.90 -19.26
N THR A 401 -11.69 7.18 -19.75
CA THR A 401 -13.10 7.53 -19.57
C THR A 401 -13.51 7.54 -18.09
N ILE A 402 -13.14 6.50 -17.33
CA ILE A 402 -13.37 6.44 -15.88
C ILE A 402 -12.69 7.63 -15.19
N SER A 403 -11.41 7.85 -15.47
CA SER A 403 -10.62 8.94 -14.87
C SER A 403 -11.19 10.32 -15.16
N ALA A 404 -11.65 10.56 -16.39
CA ALA A 404 -12.29 11.82 -16.78
C ALA A 404 -13.60 12.07 -15.98
N ALA A 405 -14.40 11.03 -15.78
CA ALA A 405 -15.62 11.11 -14.98
C ALA A 405 -15.31 11.34 -13.49
N GLU A 406 -14.24 10.71 -12.95
CA GLU A 406 -13.79 10.95 -11.58
C GLU A 406 -13.33 12.38 -11.33
N ILE A 407 -12.65 12.99 -12.32
CA ILE A 407 -12.25 14.40 -12.27
C ILE A 407 -13.48 15.31 -12.38
N ALA A 408 -14.42 14.99 -13.29
CA ALA A 408 -15.62 15.78 -13.50
C ALA A 408 -16.58 15.81 -12.29
N ARG A 409 -16.61 14.74 -11.51
CA ARG A 409 -17.46 14.63 -10.30
C ARG A 409 -16.77 15.09 -9.01
N ALA A 410 -15.52 15.53 -9.09
CA ALA A 410 -14.76 15.94 -7.91
C ALA A 410 -15.41 17.15 -7.23
N PRO A 411 -15.52 17.15 -5.90
CA PRO A 411 -15.92 18.34 -5.16
C PRO A 411 -14.93 19.50 -5.36
N ASP A 412 -15.40 20.72 -5.16
CA ASP A 412 -14.55 21.91 -5.26
C ASP A 412 -13.27 21.78 -4.43
N GLY A 413 -12.12 22.02 -5.04
CA GLY A 413 -10.82 21.94 -4.39
C GLY A 413 -10.22 20.53 -4.29
N HIS A 414 -10.90 19.48 -4.78
CA HIS A 414 -10.37 18.12 -4.84
C HIS A 414 -9.95 17.77 -6.29
N PRO A 415 -8.86 16.99 -6.48
CA PRO A 415 -8.38 16.65 -7.82
C PRO A 415 -9.28 15.65 -8.55
N GLN A 416 -9.95 14.77 -7.82
CA GLN A 416 -10.86 13.74 -8.33
C GLN A 416 -11.70 13.17 -7.19
N GLU A 417 -12.86 12.60 -7.53
CA GLU A 417 -13.66 11.74 -6.66
C GLU A 417 -13.75 10.36 -7.32
N LYS A 418 -13.07 9.37 -6.73
CA LYS A 418 -12.96 8.03 -7.32
C LYS A 418 -14.29 7.28 -7.32
N PHE A 419 -14.54 6.50 -8.36
CA PHE A 419 -15.52 5.43 -8.26
C PHE A 419 -14.99 4.36 -7.31
N THR A 420 -15.86 3.90 -6.42
CA THR A 420 -15.48 2.98 -5.33
C THR A 420 -16.14 1.61 -5.46
N ARG A 421 -16.83 1.37 -6.57
CA ARG A 421 -17.41 0.08 -6.94
C ARG A 421 -17.07 -0.24 -8.40
N ILE A 422 -16.65 -1.48 -8.64
CA ILE A 422 -16.29 -1.94 -9.99
C ILE A 422 -17.50 -1.84 -10.92
N GLU A 423 -18.69 -2.18 -10.42
CA GLU A 423 -19.94 -2.15 -11.18
C GLU A 423 -20.26 -0.74 -11.70
N GLU A 424 -19.98 0.31 -10.89
CA GLU A 424 -20.18 1.69 -11.30
C GLU A 424 -19.20 2.10 -12.43
N MET A 425 -17.94 1.67 -12.33
CA MET A 425 -16.94 1.91 -13.37
C MET A 425 -17.35 1.24 -14.69
N LEU A 426 -17.81 -0.01 -14.61
CA LEU A 426 -18.22 -0.76 -15.77
C LEU A 426 -19.52 -0.21 -16.39
N ALA A 427 -20.52 0.18 -15.58
CA ALA A 427 -21.75 0.79 -16.05
C ALA A 427 -21.52 2.11 -16.78
N LEU A 428 -20.54 2.92 -16.33
CA LEU A 428 -20.13 4.13 -17.02
C LEU A 428 -19.67 3.87 -18.44
N LEU A 429 -18.90 2.79 -18.65
CA LEU A 429 -18.38 2.40 -19.97
C LEU A 429 -19.47 1.89 -20.93
N ASP A 430 -20.59 1.37 -20.39
CA ASP A 430 -21.77 0.97 -21.18
C ASP A 430 -22.67 2.14 -21.59
N GLY A 431 -22.28 3.38 -21.30
CA GLY A 431 -23.10 4.56 -21.53
C GLY A 431 -24.20 4.77 -20.49
N GLY A 432 -24.08 4.12 -19.33
CA GLY A 432 -25.05 4.14 -18.23
C GLY A 432 -24.94 5.29 -17.24
N ALA A 433 -24.19 6.34 -17.55
CA ALA A 433 -24.18 7.55 -16.73
C ALA A 433 -25.27 8.52 -17.24
N LYS A 434 -26.45 8.47 -16.65
CA LYS A 434 -27.42 9.54 -16.63
C LYS A 434 -27.45 10.20 -15.27
#